data_28ed48e5e32d53e5737f61e3169bbedc
#
_entry.id   28ed48e5e32d53e5737f61e3169bbedc
#
_cell.length_a   1.000
_cell.length_b   1.000
_cell.length_c   1.000
_cell.angle_alpha   90.00
_cell.angle_beta   90.00
_cell.angle_gamma   90.00
#
_symmetry.space_group_name_H-M   'P 1'
#
loop_
_entity.id
_entity.type
_entity.pdbx_description
1 polymer ?
#
loop_
_entity_poly.entity_id
_entity_poly.type
_entity_poly.pdbx_seq_one_letter_code
_entity_poly.pdbx_strand_id
1 'polypeptide(L)'
;MNSAHQIIRVLSIASAITFFMIGWPIAMATSAEGLKVSLSDDQEVPPVSTSASGNGTITVSPNKSVTGNITVSGMEPTAAHIHEAAQGENGPVIIPLTKGSDTTWSVPAGAKLTDAQYKSYLAGNLYVNVHSAAHKGGEIRAQLSPK
;
A
#
# COMPACT_ATOMS: atom_id res chain seq x y z
N MET A 1 89.96 -18.27 -28.24
CA MET A 1 88.90 -18.90 -28.98
C MET A 1 88.01 -19.66 -27.96
N ASN A 2 86.98 -19.08 -27.45
CA ASN A 2 85.89 -19.79 -26.85
C ASN A 2 84.74 -18.77 -26.63
N SER A 3 83.71 -18.87 -27.50
CA SER A 3 82.49 -18.08 -27.39
C SER A 3 81.61 -18.63 -26.28
N ALA A 4 81.38 -17.83 -25.25
CA ALA A 4 80.38 -18.12 -24.23
C ALA A 4 79.02 -17.50 -24.64
N HIS A 5 78.04 -18.36 -24.92
CA HIS A 5 76.66 -17.98 -25.19
C HIS A 5 75.97 -17.63 -23.88
N GLN A 6 75.64 -16.38 -23.70
CA GLN A 6 74.75 -15.91 -22.61
C GLN A 6 73.31 -16.20 -22.98
N ILE A 7 72.69 -17.09 -22.20
CA ILE A 7 71.26 -17.37 -22.31
C ILE A 7 70.52 -16.38 -21.41
N ILE A 8 69.84 -15.43 -22.04
CA ILE A 8 68.93 -14.50 -21.33
C ILE A 8 67.62 -15.23 -21.04
N ARG A 9 67.37 -15.51 -19.77
CA ARG A 9 66.08 -16.01 -19.30
C ARG A 9 65.12 -14.84 -19.12
N VAL A 10 64.12 -14.72 -20.01
CA VAL A 10 63.04 -13.77 -19.88
C VAL A 10 62.08 -14.34 -18.83
N LEU A 11 61.98 -13.64 -17.70
CA LEU A 11 61.03 -13.99 -16.65
C LEU A 11 59.69 -13.31 -16.99
N SER A 12 58.71 -14.08 -17.48
CA SER A 12 57.35 -13.59 -17.71
C SER A 12 56.61 -13.51 -16.39
N ILE A 13 56.38 -12.29 -15.91
CA ILE A 13 55.50 -12.02 -14.77
C ILE A 13 54.07 -11.97 -15.29
N ALA A 14 53.32 -13.04 -15.08
CA ALA A 14 51.87 -13.06 -15.32
C ALA A 14 51.17 -12.33 -14.17
N SER A 15 50.76 -11.10 -14.42
CA SER A 15 49.98 -10.31 -13.47
C SER A 15 48.50 -10.78 -13.56
N ALA A 16 48.08 -11.59 -12.57
CA ALA A 16 46.68 -11.97 -12.43
C ALA A 16 45.87 -10.78 -11.87
N ILE A 17 45.13 -10.09 -12.74
CA ILE A 17 44.17 -9.08 -12.30
C ILE A 17 42.95 -9.80 -11.81
N THR A 18 42.81 -9.92 -10.49
CA THR A 18 41.60 -10.43 -9.85
C THR A 18 40.53 -9.35 -9.90
N PHE A 19 39.55 -9.49 -10.80
CA PHE A 19 38.40 -8.62 -10.90
C PHE A 19 37.47 -8.93 -9.71
N PHE A 20 37.49 -8.10 -8.68
CA PHE A 20 36.58 -8.21 -7.54
C PHE A 20 35.23 -7.60 -7.98
N MET A 21 34.31 -8.47 -8.38
CA MET A 21 32.92 -8.09 -8.65
C MET A 21 32.26 -7.75 -7.32
N ILE A 22 32.23 -6.46 -6.96
CA ILE A 22 31.43 -5.96 -5.85
C ILE A 22 29.96 -6.02 -6.35
N GLY A 23 29.31 -7.13 -6.07
CA GLY A 23 27.88 -7.28 -6.24
C GLY A 23 27.16 -6.33 -5.29
N TRP A 24 26.67 -5.20 -5.76
CA TRP A 24 25.71 -4.39 -5.00
C TRP A 24 24.43 -5.21 -4.83
N PRO A 25 23.94 -5.36 -3.59
CA PRO A 25 22.64 -5.97 -3.41
C PRO A 25 21.59 -5.06 -4.06
N ILE A 26 20.99 -5.53 -5.14
CA ILE A 26 19.79 -4.91 -5.68
C ILE A 26 18.72 -5.15 -4.62
N ALA A 27 18.43 -4.12 -3.82
CA ALA A 27 17.27 -4.14 -2.93
C ALA A 27 16.04 -4.23 -3.82
N MET A 28 15.46 -5.44 -3.91
CA MET A 28 14.14 -5.63 -4.49
C MET A 28 13.18 -4.80 -3.66
N ALA A 29 12.72 -3.67 -4.20
CA ALA A 29 11.62 -2.93 -3.62
C ALA A 29 10.39 -3.85 -3.66
N THR A 30 10.02 -4.39 -2.51
CA THR A 30 8.76 -5.13 -2.36
C THR A 30 7.65 -4.12 -2.59
N SER A 31 6.99 -4.19 -3.74
CA SER A 31 5.77 -3.41 -3.95
C SER A 31 4.74 -3.89 -2.95
N ALA A 32 4.13 -2.96 -2.23
CA ALA A 32 3.04 -3.32 -1.32
C ALA A 32 1.90 -3.94 -2.14
N GLU A 33 1.46 -5.12 -1.73
CA GLU A 33 0.29 -5.74 -2.31
C GLU A 33 -0.96 -4.95 -1.90
N GLY A 34 -1.84 -4.66 -2.86
CA GLY A 34 -3.09 -3.96 -2.58
C GLY A 34 -4.05 -4.85 -1.77
N LEU A 35 -4.54 -4.32 -0.66
CA LEU A 35 -5.55 -4.96 0.15
C LEU A 35 -6.90 -4.87 -0.56
N LYS A 36 -7.45 -6.01 -0.95
CA LYS A 36 -8.83 -6.08 -1.47
C LYS A 36 -9.81 -5.88 -0.34
N VAL A 37 -10.74 -4.97 -0.53
CA VAL A 37 -11.79 -4.63 0.46
C VAL A 37 -13.17 -4.94 -0.11
N SER A 38 -14.04 -5.49 0.75
CA SER A 38 -15.45 -5.69 0.49
C SER A 38 -16.25 -4.96 1.57
N LEU A 39 -16.95 -3.91 1.17
CA LEU A 39 -17.73 -3.07 2.06
C LEU A 39 -19.16 -3.62 2.15
N SER A 40 -19.65 -3.72 3.38
CA SER A 40 -21.00 -4.17 3.69
C SER A 40 -21.62 -3.36 4.83
N ASP A 41 -22.92 -3.44 4.95
CA ASP A 41 -23.75 -2.71 5.90
C ASP A 41 -23.61 -3.26 7.34
N ASP A 42 -23.39 -4.56 7.47
CA ASP A 42 -23.20 -5.24 8.74
C ASP A 42 -21.87 -4.89 9.44
N GLN A 43 -20.91 -4.35 8.70
CA GLN A 43 -19.65 -3.87 9.26
C GLN A 43 -19.73 -2.44 9.82
N GLU A 44 -20.81 -1.70 9.55
CA GLU A 44 -21.01 -0.36 10.11
C GLU A 44 -21.28 -0.42 11.62
N VAL A 45 -21.05 0.71 12.31
CA VAL A 45 -21.27 0.84 13.75
C VAL A 45 -22.13 2.06 14.05
N PRO A 46 -23.40 1.85 14.48
CA PRO A 46 -24.11 0.57 14.51
C PRO A 46 -24.35 0.01 13.11
N PRO A 47 -24.58 -1.31 12.96
CA PRO A 47 -24.95 -1.90 11.70
C PRO A 47 -26.23 -1.26 11.12
N VAL A 48 -26.26 -1.11 9.81
CA VAL A 48 -27.45 -0.62 9.09
C VAL A 48 -28.04 -1.75 8.26
N SER A 49 -29.20 -1.55 7.68
CA SER A 49 -29.85 -2.52 6.79
C SER A 49 -30.06 -1.86 5.44
N THR A 50 -29.31 -2.28 4.45
CA THR A 50 -29.37 -1.76 3.10
C THR A 50 -29.02 -2.84 2.08
N SER A 51 -29.34 -2.61 0.81
CA SER A 51 -28.86 -3.44 -0.31
C SER A 51 -27.54 -2.93 -0.91
N ALA A 52 -26.97 -1.88 -0.32
CA ALA A 52 -25.73 -1.31 -0.79
C ALA A 52 -24.55 -2.25 -0.56
N SER A 53 -23.60 -2.22 -1.45
CA SER A 53 -22.33 -2.94 -1.33
C SER A 53 -21.21 -2.16 -2.02
N GLY A 54 -19.97 -2.48 -1.65
CA GLY A 54 -18.82 -1.87 -2.29
C GLY A 54 -17.64 -2.83 -2.33
N ASN A 55 -16.76 -2.61 -3.27
CA ASN A 55 -15.50 -3.33 -3.36
C ASN A 55 -14.41 -2.45 -3.96
N GLY A 56 -13.17 -2.83 -3.72
CA GLY A 56 -12.04 -2.11 -4.26
C GLY A 56 -10.71 -2.64 -3.77
N THR A 57 -9.71 -1.80 -3.93
CA THR A 57 -8.36 -2.11 -3.47
C THR A 57 -7.77 -0.86 -2.83
N ILE A 58 -7.26 -1.00 -1.61
CA ILE A 58 -6.51 0.04 -0.92
C ILE A 58 -5.10 -0.48 -0.68
N THR A 59 -4.10 0.29 -1.06
CA THR A 59 -2.69 -0.05 -0.88
C THR A 59 -2.04 0.95 0.05
N VAL A 60 -1.46 0.45 1.13
CA VAL A 60 -0.60 1.23 2.04
C VAL A 60 0.82 0.72 1.91
N SER A 61 1.70 1.55 1.40
CA SER A 61 3.10 1.20 1.16
C SER A 61 3.96 1.39 2.41
N PRO A 62 5.14 0.74 2.51
CA PRO A 62 6.06 0.92 3.65
C PRO A 62 6.53 2.36 3.87
N ASN A 63 6.54 3.19 2.82
CA ASN A 63 6.80 4.64 2.91
C ASN A 63 5.57 5.44 3.38
N LYS A 64 4.50 4.75 3.81
CA LYS A 64 3.24 5.28 4.32
C LYS A 64 2.33 5.96 3.28
N SER A 65 2.69 5.92 1.99
CA SER A 65 1.79 6.38 0.93
C SER A 65 0.56 5.48 0.83
N VAL A 66 -0.58 6.10 0.55
CA VAL A 66 -1.86 5.41 0.39
C VAL A 66 -2.39 5.66 -1.01
N THR A 67 -2.79 4.60 -1.67
CA THR A 67 -3.43 4.64 -3.01
C THR A 67 -4.59 3.68 -3.06
N GLY A 68 -5.43 3.81 -4.05
CA GLY A 68 -6.52 2.88 -4.29
C GLY A 68 -7.83 3.53 -4.63
N ASN A 69 -8.82 2.70 -4.85
CA ASN A 69 -10.18 3.12 -5.14
C ASN A 69 -11.19 2.08 -4.64
N ILE A 70 -12.43 2.53 -4.50
CA ILE A 70 -13.59 1.70 -4.21
C ILE A 70 -14.68 2.02 -5.21
N THR A 71 -15.48 1.01 -5.56
CA THR A 71 -16.68 1.15 -6.38
C THR A 71 -17.86 0.64 -5.56
N VAL A 72 -18.95 1.38 -5.57
CA VAL A 72 -20.17 1.07 -4.82
C VAL A 72 -21.33 0.78 -5.75
N SER A 73 -22.29 0.03 -5.26
CA SER A 73 -23.55 -0.29 -5.93
C SER A 73 -24.71 -0.30 -4.93
N GLY A 74 -25.94 -0.10 -5.44
CA GLY A 74 -27.14 -0.14 -4.62
C GLY A 74 -27.34 1.08 -3.71
N MET A 75 -26.59 2.17 -3.91
CA MET A 75 -26.68 3.41 -3.14
C MET A 75 -26.30 4.63 -3.98
N GLU A 76 -26.68 5.81 -3.50
CA GLU A 76 -26.17 7.11 -4.00
C GLU A 76 -25.16 7.67 -3.01
N PRO A 77 -23.85 7.51 -3.25
CA PRO A 77 -22.82 7.91 -2.30
C PRO A 77 -22.65 9.43 -2.27
N THR A 78 -22.61 10.01 -1.08
CA THR A 78 -22.37 11.44 -0.85
C THR A 78 -20.96 11.74 -0.39
N ALA A 79 -20.30 10.80 0.31
CA ALA A 79 -18.93 10.90 0.78
C ALA A 79 -18.34 9.51 1.01
N ALA A 80 -17.01 9.42 0.98
CA ALA A 80 -16.27 8.22 1.36
C ALA A 80 -14.98 8.63 2.07
N HIS A 81 -14.58 7.89 3.10
CA HIS A 81 -13.42 8.23 3.92
C HIS A 81 -12.66 6.99 4.38
N ILE A 82 -11.38 7.18 4.68
CA ILE A 82 -10.62 6.27 5.54
C ILE A 82 -10.58 6.89 6.94
N HIS A 83 -10.84 6.06 7.95
CA HIS A 83 -10.92 6.41 9.36
C HIS A 83 -9.92 5.60 10.19
N GLU A 84 -9.65 6.05 11.41
CA GLU A 84 -8.80 5.35 12.36
C GLU A 84 -9.61 4.88 13.56
N ALA A 85 -9.94 3.60 13.62
CA ALA A 85 -10.49 2.89 14.77
C ALA A 85 -10.38 1.38 14.58
N ALA A 86 -10.45 0.64 15.68
CA ALA A 86 -10.56 -0.80 15.68
C ALA A 86 -11.90 -1.28 15.09
N GLN A 87 -11.96 -2.54 14.71
CA GLN A 87 -13.22 -3.15 14.27
C GLN A 87 -14.28 -3.04 15.38
N GLY A 88 -15.49 -2.64 15.01
CA GLY A 88 -16.59 -2.44 15.95
C GLY A 88 -16.59 -1.08 16.66
N GLU A 89 -15.67 -0.19 16.31
CA GLU A 89 -15.58 1.17 16.86
C GLU A 89 -15.62 2.22 15.74
N ASN A 90 -16.10 3.42 16.07
CA ASN A 90 -16.02 4.59 15.20
C ASN A 90 -14.86 5.49 15.57
N GLY A 91 -14.19 6.06 14.57
CA GLY A 91 -13.07 6.93 14.77
C GLY A 91 -13.03 8.12 13.80
N PRO A 92 -12.04 9.01 13.95
CA PRO A 92 -11.91 10.21 13.13
C PRO A 92 -11.57 9.87 11.69
N VAL A 93 -12.00 10.76 10.77
CA VAL A 93 -11.54 10.75 9.38
C VAL A 93 -10.06 11.09 9.33
N ILE A 94 -9.28 10.28 8.61
CA ILE A 94 -7.86 10.54 8.37
C ILE A 94 -7.55 10.80 6.89
N ILE A 95 -8.31 10.23 5.96
CA ILE A 95 -8.18 10.50 4.52
C ILE A 95 -9.57 10.59 3.90
N PRO A 96 -10.02 11.77 3.47
CA PRO A 96 -11.22 11.87 2.63
C PRO A 96 -10.90 11.36 1.22
N LEU A 97 -11.80 10.55 0.65
CA LEU A 97 -11.69 10.09 -0.73
C LEU A 97 -12.28 11.11 -1.69
N THR A 98 -11.79 11.12 -2.91
CA THR A 98 -12.26 11.98 -3.99
C THR A 98 -13.23 11.22 -4.89
N LYS A 99 -14.38 11.81 -5.18
CA LYS A 99 -15.35 11.25 -6.11
C LYS A 99 -14.78 11.28 -7.53
N GLY A 100 -14.67 10.11 -8.17
CA GLY A 100 -14.21 9.97 -9.55
C GLY A 100 -15.37 9.85 -10.55
N SER A 101 -16.43 9.16 -10.15
CA SER A 101 -17.70 9.01 -10.90
C SER A 101 -18.85 8.86 -9.92
N ASP A 102 -20.07 8.58 -10.40
CA ASP A 102 -21.21 8.41 -9.50
C ASP A 102 -21.07 7.22 -8.55
N THR A 103 -20.27 6.24 -8.90
CA THR A 103 -20.08 5.00 -8.13
C THR A 103 -18.64 4.78 -7.67
N THR A 104 -17.66 5.56 -8.14
CA THR A 104 -16.24 5.31 -7.85
C THR A 104 -15.63 6.44 -7.04
N TRP A 105 -14.91 6.06 -5.98
CA TRP A 105 -14.17 6.95 -5.08
C TRP A 105 -12.71 6.54 -5.00
N SER A 106 -11.81 7.49 -5.06
CA SER A 106 -10.37 7.24 -5.10
C SER A 106 -9.65 7.95 -3.96
N VAL A 107 -8.61 7.31 -3.45
CA VAL A 107 -7.67 7.96 -2.54
C VAL A 107 -7.00 9.12 -3.30
N PRO A 108 -6.98 10.35 -2.75
CA PRO A 108 -6.38 11.48 -3.43
C PRO A 108 -4.89 11.27 -3.65
N ALA A 109 -4.36 11.82 -4.77
CA ALA A 109 -2.93 11.77 -5.07
C ALA A 109 -2.10 12.39 -3.92
N GLY A 110 -1.02 11.73 -3.55
CA GLY A 110 -0.13 12.20 -2.48
C GLY A 110 -0.62 11.91 -1.06
N ALA A 111 -1.73 11.17 -0.88
CA ALA A 111 -2.19 10.76 0.44
C ALA A 111 -1.14 9.94 1.17
N LYS A 112 -0.93 10.25 2.46
CA LYS A 112 0.11 9.62 3.28
C LYS A 112 -0.35 9.53 4.74
N LEU A 113 -0.05 8.40 5.38
CA LEU A 113 -0.27 8.21 6.80
C LEU A 113 0.87 8.85 7.62
N THR A 114 0.57 9.30 8.83
CA THR A 114 1.58 9.58 9.85
C THR A 114 2.18 8.26 10.36
N ASP A 115 3.26 8.34 11.13
CA ASP A 115 3.87 7.16 11.76
C ASP A 115 2.90 6.44 12.70
N ALA A 116 2.10 7.21 13.45
CA ALA A 116 1.07 6.67 14.35
C ALA A 116 -0.04 5.97 13.56
N GLN A 117 -0.57 6.59 12.52
CA GLN A 117 -1.60 6.01 11.64
C GLN A 117 -1.10 4.76 10.90
N TYR A 118 0.17 4.73 10.51
CA TYR A 118 0.76 3.54 9.89
C TYR A 118 0.86 2.37 10.88
N LYS A 119 1.19 2.63 12.15
CA LYS A 119 1.13 1.62 13.22
C LYS A 119 -0.29 1.13 13.44
N SER A 120 -1.27 2.02 13.44
CA SER A 120 -2.69 1.66 13.51
C SER A 120 -3.12 0.80 12.32
N TYR A 121 -2.67 1.13 11.11
CA TYR A 121 -2.90 0.28 9.93
C TYR A 121 -2.34 -1.14 10.11
N LEU A 122 -1.08 -1.26 10.55
CA LEU A 122 -0.45 -2.56 10.78
C LEU A 122 -1.16 -3.39 11.87
N ALA A 123 -1.83 -2.71 12.81
CA ALA A 123 -2.65 -3.34 13.84
C ALA A 123 -4.09 -3.67 13.37
N GLY A 124 -4.45 -3.33 12.11
CA GLY A 124 -5.80 -3.52 11.58
C GLY A 124 -6.82 -2.48 12.08
N ASN A 125 -6.37 -1.33 12.56
CA ASN A 125 -7.20 -0.28 13.16
C ASN A 125 -7.47 0.89 12.21
N LEU A 126 -7.58 0.62 10.92
CA LEU A 126 -8.16 1.55 9.95
C LEU A 126 -9.36 0.92 9.28
N TYR A 127 -10.29 1.74 8.83
CA TYR A 127 -11.42 1.28 8.01
C TYR A 127 -11.77 2.30 6.93
N VAL A 128 -12.38 1.83 5.86
CA VAL A 128 -12.99 2.66 4.82
C VAL A 128 -14.48 2.54 4.93
N ASN A 129 -15.21 3.66 4.82
CA ASN A 129 -16.66 3.64 4.72
C ASN A 129 -17.19 4.62 3.68
N VAL A 130 -18.44 4.42 3.30
CA VAL A 130 -19.17 5.25 2.35
C VAL A 130 -20.48 5.68 2.97
N HIS A 131 -20.79 6.95 2.79
CA HIS A 131 -21.97 7.62 3.34
C HIS A 131 -22.98 7.93 2.25
N SER A 132 -24.25 8.00 2.62
CA SER A 132 -25.34 8.49 1.78
C SER A 132 -26.18 9.54 2.54
N ALA A 133 -27.13 10.14 1.85
CA ALA A 133 -28.07 11.06 2.47
C ALA A 133 -28.94 10.37 3.54
N ALA A 134 -29.27 9.09 3.34
CA ALA A 134 -30.03 8.27 4.29
C ALA A 134 -29.18 7.81 5.48
N HIS A 135 -27.90 7.55 5.27
CA HIS A 135 -26.95 7.04 6.29
C HIS A 135 -25.74 7.97 6.39
N LYS A 136 -25.93 9.13 7.03
CA LYS A 136 -24.88 10.15 7.18
C LYS A 136 -23.71 9.68 8.05
N GLY A 137 -23.91 8.72 8.93
CA GLY A 137 -22.87 8.12 9.77
C GLY A 137 -22.03 7.04 9.05
N GLY A 138 -22.51 6.56 7.91
CA GLY A 138 -21.95 5.49 7.11
C GLY A 138 -23.02 4.48 6.71
N GLU A 139 -22.97 4.00 5.48
CA GLU A 139 -23.92 3.00 4.96
C GLU A 139 -23.26 1.64 4.75
N ILE A 140 -22.03 1.63 4.26
CA ILE A 140 -21.22 0.43 4.09
C ILE A 140 -19.79 0.68 4.53
N ARG A 141 -19.15 -0.33 5.13
CA ARG A 141 -17.82 -0.25 5.73
C ARG A 141 -16.99 -1.50 5.46
N ALA A 142 -15.69 -1.36 5.40
CA ALA A 142 -14.73 -2.45 5.45
C ALA A 142 -13.54 -2.10 6.34
N GLN A 143 -13.15 -3.02 7.23
CA GLN A 143 -11.92 -2.89 8.00
C GLN A 143 -10.70 -3.13 7.11
N LEU A 144 -9.64 -2.34 7.27
CA LEU A 144 -8.38 -2.48 6.56
C LEU A 144 -7.42 -3.31 7.42
N SER A 145 -7.41 -4.62 7.20
CA SER A 145 -6.60 -5.56 7.97
C SER A 145 -5.51 -6.14 7.05
N PRO A 146 -4.28 -5.62 7.11
CA PRO A 146 -3.16 -6.21 6.38
C PRO A 146 -2.88 -7.62 6.89
N LYS A 147 -2.46 -8.52 5.97
CA LYS A 147 -2.09 -9.90 6.30
C LYS A 147 -0.65 -9.97 6.80
#